data_e993ca8897205cc24203e0c13cf54a3c
#
_entry.id   e993ca8897205cc24203e0c13cf54a3c
#
_cell.length_a   1.000
_cell.length_b   1.000
_cell.length_c   1.000
_cell.angle_alpha   90.00
_cell.angle_beta   90.00
_cell.angle_gamma   90.00
#
_symmetry.space_group_name_H-M   'P 1'
#
loop_
_entity.id
_entity.type
_entity.pdbx_description
1 polymer ?
#
loop_
_entity_poly.entity_id
_entity_poly.type
_entity_poly.pdbx_seq_one_letter_code
_entity_poly.pdbx_strand_id
1 'polypeptide(L)'
;LVIAQTHPEKGHRGINALIVERGMEGFIVGEKEDKMGIRGSDTHTLLFNDVKVPKENRIGEDGFGFKFAMKTLAGGRIGIAAQALGIAAGAYELSKAYSKERKAFGKEIMNHQAIAFKIAEMATDIEAARLLVYRAAADKDAGRNYDTSGAMAKLFASEVAMRHTIEAVQIHGGYGYVKEYHVERLMRDAKITQIYEGTSEVQKIVISRNVLKD
;
A
#
# COMPACT_ATOMS: atom_id res chain seq x y z
N LEU A 1 15.38 9.59 7.32
CA LEU A 1 15.37 8.57 8.38
C LEU A 1 16.04 7.30 7.89
N VAL A 2 17.06 6.83 8.59
CA VAL A 2 17.83 5.62 8.27
C VAL A 2 17.71 4.63 9.43
N ILE A 3 17.40 3.39 9.11
CA ILE A 3 17.45 2.28 10.06
C ILE A 3 18.76 1.53 9.80
N ALA A 4 19.67 1.56 10.77
CA ALA A 4 21.03 1.04 10.61
C ALA A 4 21.39 0.03 11.71
N GLN A 5 22.12 -1.02 11.32
CA GLN A 5 22.69 -1.98 12.23
C GLN A 5 24.01 -1.41 12.79
N THR A 6 23.98 -0.95 14.01
CA THR A 6 25.16 -0.34 14.68
C THR A 6 25.93 -1.31 15.57
N HIS A 7 25.27 -2.39 16.02
CA HIS A 7 25.82 -3.42 16.89
C HIS A 7 25.40 -4.81 16.39
N PRO A 8 26.06 -5.36 15.34
CA PRO A 8 25.68 -6.64 14.74
C PRO A 8 25.60 -7.81 15.73
N GLU A 9 26.47 -7.80 16.73
CA GLU A 9 26.56 -8.83 17.78
C GLU A 9 25.31 -8.89 18.68
N LYS A 10 24.51 -7.81 18.72
CA LYS A 10 23.27 -7.73 19.51
C LYS A 10 22.03 -8.12 18.70
N GLY A 11 22.19 -8.51 17.41
CA GLY A 11 21.08 -8.82 16.52
C GLY A 11 20.10 -7.64 16.38
N HIS A 12 18.80 -7.86 16.46
CA HIS A 12 17.79 -6.81 16.31
C HIS A 12 17.84 -5.71 17.40
N ARG A 13 18.46 -6.02 18.55
CA ARG A 13 18.71 -5.03 19.63
C ARG A 13 19.89 -4.11 19.36
N GLY A 14 20.64 -4.36 18.30
CA GLY A 14 21.73 -3.50 17.83
C GLY A 14 21.33 -2.56 16.69
N ILE A 15 20.04 -2.44 16.39
CA ILE A 15 19.52 -1.57 15.31
C ILE A 15 19.12 -0.23 15.87
N ASN A 16 19.59 0.85 15.24
CA ASN A 16 19.25 2.22 15.58
C ASN A 16 18.50 2.93 14.42
N ALA A 17 17.69 3.92 14.78
CA ALA A 17 17.06 4.83 13.85
C ALA A 17 17.78 6.19 13.91
N LEU A 18 18.23 6.69 12.76
CA LEU A 18 19.07 7.87 12.65
C LEU A 18 18.46 8.90 11.68
N ILE A 19 18.52 10.17 12.02
CA ILE A 19 18.24 11.27 11.11
C ILE A 19 19.51 11.58 10.34
N VAL A 20 19.49 11.38 9.03
CA VAL A 20 20.55 11.79 8.11
C VAL A 20 20.02 12.93 7.27
N GLU A 21 20.73 14.05 7.24
CA GLU A 21 20.31 15.26 6.57
C GLU A 21 20.94 15.36 5.18
N ARG A 22 20.21 15.95 4.24
CA ARG A 22 20.75 16.26 2.93
C ARG A 22 21.93 17.22 3.05
N GLY A 23 23.03 16.89 2.42
CA GLY A 23 24.27 17.71 2.47
C GLY A 23 25.29 17.21 3.49
N MET A 24 25.00 16.20 4.31
CA MET A 24 26.04 15.52 5.08
C MET A 24 27.08 14.92 4.14
N GLU A 25 28.36 15.09 4.43
CA GLU A 25 29.46 14.54 3.65
C GLU A 25 29.34 13.02 3.56
N GLY A 26 29.49 12.47 2.36
CA GLY A 26 29.36 11.05 2.07
C GLY A 26 27.94 10.55 1.88
N PHE A 27 26.89 11.36 2.10
CA PHE A 27 25.51 11.00 1.80
C PHE A 27 25.12 11.43 0.38
N ILE A 28 24.83 10.46 -0.46
CA ILE A 28 24.50 10.68 -1.87
C ILE A 28 23.10 10.12 -2.16
N VAL A 29 22.26 10.93 -2.78
CA VAL A 29 20.98 10.51 -3.36
C VAL A 29 21.22 10.20 -4.83
N GLY A 30 21.02 8.96 -5.22
CA GLY A 30 21.21 8.47 -6.58
C GLY A 30 20.09 8.92 -7.53
N GLU A 31 20.07 8.36 -8.72
CA GLU A 31 19.06 8.66 -9.73
C GLU A 31 17.66 8.22 -9.28
N LYS A 32 16.64 8.88 -9.85
CA LYS A 32 15.24 8.55 -9.63
C LYS A 32 14.86 7.27 -10.38
N GLU A 33 14.23 6.35 -9.67
CA GLU A 33 13.73 5.10 -10.28
C GLU A 33 12.53 5.36 -11.19
N ASP A 34 12.55 4.80 -12.41
CA ASP A 34 11.39 4.75 -13.30
C ASP A 34 10.48 3.59 -12.92
N LYS A 35 9.41 3.88 -12.20
CA LYS A 35 8.51 2.88 -11.62
C LYS A 35 7.28 2.61 -12.49
N MET A 36 6.72 1.43 -12.34
CA MET A 36 5.48 1.00 -12.97
C MET A 36 4.30 1.94 -12.64
N GLY A 37 4.13 2.28 -11.35
CA GLY A 37 3.07 3.12 -10.82
C GLY A 37 3.54 4.00 -9.67
N ILE A 38 2.61 4.76 -9.07
CA ILE A 38 2.88 5.74 -8.00
C ILE A 38 4.06 6.66 -8.40
N ARG A 39 4.09 7.09 -9.65
CA ARG A 39 5.20 7.87 -10.23
C ARG A 39 5.34 9.26 -9.64
N GLY A 40 4.29 9.76 -8.97
CA GLY A 40 4.32 11.02 -8.24
C GLY A 40 5.11 10.97 -6.93
N SER A 41 5.41 9.77 -6.41
CA SER A 41 6.28 9.57 -5.25
C SER A 41 7.69 9.20 -5.71
N ASP A 42 8.68 9.99 -5.33
CA ASP A 42 10.06 9.74 -5.71
C ASP A 42 10.63 8.52 -4.97
N THR A 43 11.46 7.76 -5.67
CA THR A 43 12.20 6.62 -5.14
C THR A 43 13.62 6.70 -5.68
N HIS A 44 14.61 6.63 -4.80
CA HIS A 44 16.01 6.77 -5.14
C HIS A 44 16.85 5.74 -4.39
N THR A 45 17.95 5.31 -4.98
CA THR A 45 19.02 4.64 -4.24
C THR A 45 19.72 5.65 -3.34
N LEU A 46 19.99 5.28 -2.10
CA LEU A 46 20.75 6.09 -1.14
C LEU A 46 22.08 5.43 -0.87
N LEU A 47 23.18 6.21 -1.01
CA LEU A 47 24.54 5.76 -0.76
C LEU A 47 25.10 6.49 0.46
N PHE A 48 25.76 5.74 1.33
CA PHE A 48 26.36 6.24 2.56
C PHE A 48 27.84 5.84 2.60
N ASN A 49 28.72 6.77 2.34
CA ASN A 49 30.17 6.60 2.32
C ASN A 49 30.77 7.31 3.54
N ASP A 50 31.01 6.57 4.61
CA ASP A 50 31.58 7.09 5.86
C ASP A 50 30.87 8.33 6.44
N VAL A 51 29.55 8.42 6.26
CA VAL A 51 28.73 9.55 6.75
C VAL A 51 28.82 9.66 8.27
N LYS A 52 29.32 10.77 8.76
CA LYS A 52 29.38 11.07 10.20
C LYS A 52 28.04 11.61 10.67
N VAL A 53 27.27 10.78 11.36
CA VAL A 53 25.98 11.17 11.92
C VAL A 53 26.16 11.55 13.39
N PRO A 54 25.78 12.77 13.81
CA PRO A 54 25.80 13.18 15.20
C PRO A 54 24.99 12.26 16.10
N LYS A 55 25.45 12.02 17.32
CA LYS A 55 24.76 11.11 18.26
C LYS A 55 23.36 11.59 18.64
N GLU A 56 23.13 12.89 18.66
CA GLU A 56 21.85 13.56 18.91
C GLU A 56 20.82 13.32 17.80
N ASN A 57 21.25 12.93 16.61
CA ASN A 57 20.38 12.56 15.49
C ASN A 57 19.82 11.14 15.63
N ARG A 58 20.17 10.41 16.70
CA ARG A 58 19.57 9.11 17.00
C ARG A 58 18.18 9.31 17.61
N ILE A 59 17.21 8.54 17.08
CA ILE A 59 15.84 8.53 17.59
C ILE A 59 15.74 7.49 18.71
N GLY A 60 15.43 7.96 19.90
CA GLY A 60 15.29 7.11 21.08
C GLY A 60 16.60 6.59 21.64
N GLU A 61 16.49 5.59 22.51
CA GLU A 61 17.65 4.97 23.18
C GLU A 61 18.41 4.03 22.23
N ASP A 62 19.64 3.66 22.65
CA ASP A 62 20.44 2.72 21.89
C ASP A 62 19.74 1.36 21.71
N GLY A 63 19.68 0.88 20.48
CA GLY A 63 18.99 -0.36 20.13
C GLY A 63 17.47 -0.23 19.95
N PHE A 64 16.91 0.97 20.01
CA PHE A 64 15.46 1.20 19.86
C PHE A 64 14.97 1.11 18.40
N GLY A 65 15.87 1.19 17.41
CA GLY A 65 15.52 1.34 16.00
C GLY A 65 14.64 0.24 15.42
N PHE A 66 14.85 -1.03 15.82
CA PHE A 66 13.99 -2.13 15.38
C PHE A 66 12.55 -2.00 15.91
N LYS A 67 12.40 -1.68 17.20
CA LYS A 67 11.08 -1.47 17.81
C LYS A 67 10.37 -0.28 17.18
N PHE A 68 11.11 0.79 16.92
CA PHE A 68 10.60 1.96 16.20
C PHE A 68 10.08 1.58 14.81
N ALA A 69 10.89 0.88 14.01
CA ALA A 69 10.51 0.44 12.66
C ALA A 69 9.25 -0.44 12.68
N MET A 70 9.18 -1.44 13.57
CA MET A 70 8.01 -2.33 13.67
C MET A 70 6.73 -1.57 14.04
N LYS A 71 6.81 -0.62 14.97
CA LYS A 71 5.67 0.21 15.36
C LYS A 71 5.20 1.12 14.20
N THR A 72 6.13 1.68 13.45
CA THR A 72 5.84 2.51 12.28
C THR A 72 5.16 1.69 11.19
N LEU A 73 5.71 0.52 10.85
CA LEU A 73 5.14 -0.40 9.87
C LEU A 73 3.75 -0.91 10.25
N ALA A 74 3.51 -1.17 11.55
CA ALA A 74 2.18 -1.58 12.00
C ALA A 74 1.11 -0.52 11.70
N GLY A 75 1.42 0.77 11.92
CA GLY A 75 0.54 1.89 11.53
C GLY A 75 0.46 2.10 10.03
N GLY A 76 1.57 1.92 9.32
CA GLY A 76 1.67 2.04 7.86
C GLY A 76 0.75 1.09 7.11
N ARG A 77 0.54 -0.13 7.62
CA ARG A 77 -0.40 -1.11 7.03
C ARG A 77 -1.81 -0.54 6.87
N ILE A 78 -2.31 0.19 7.86
CA ILE A 78 -3.64 0.84 7.80
C ILE A 78 -3.65 1.91 6.72
N GLY A 79 -2.59 2.72 6.61
CA GLY A 79 -2.44 3.74 5.58
C GLY A 79 -2.46 3.15 4.16
N ILE A 80 -1.71 2.06 3.94
CA ILE A 80 -1.69 1.37 2.64
C ILE A 80 -3.02 0.67 2.34
N ALA A 81 -3.69 0.13 3.35
CA ALA A 81 -5.03 -0.43 3.18
C ALA A 81 -6.03 0.65 2.74
N ALA A 82 -5.96 1.85 3.32
CA ALA A 82 -6.78 2.99 2.93
C ALA A 82 -6.46 3.49 1.52
N GLN A 83 -5.18 3.54 1.13
CA GLN A 83 -4.76 3.86 -0.23
C GLN A 83 -5.31 2.85 -1.25
N ALA A 84 -5.17 1.56 -0.98
CA ALA A 84 -5.68 0.49 -1.83
C ALA A 84 -7.21 0.59 -1.99
N LEU A 85 -7.92 0.81 -0.89
CA LEU A 85 -9.37 1.05 -0.90
C LEU A 85 -9.73 2.25 -1.77
N GLY A 86 -9.01 3.36 -1.67
CA GLY A 86 -9.22 4.56 -2.48
C GLY A 86 -9.01 4.30 -3.97
N ILE A 87 -7.98 3.54 -4.35
CA ILE A 87 -7.72 3.12 -5.73
C ILE A 87 -8.85 2.25 -6.26
N ALA A 88 -9.30 1.25 -5.48
CA ALA A 88 -10.42 0.38 -5.86
C ALA A 88 -11.72 1.17 -6.04
N ALA A 89 -12.03 2.08 -5.11
CA ALA A 89 -13.21 2.93 -5.17
C ALA A 89 -13.18 3.86 -6.40
N GLY A 90 -12.02 4.45 -6.70
CA GLY A 90 -11.85 5.27 -7.92
C GLY A 90 -12.08 4.47 -9.20
N ALA A 91 -11.54 3.25 -9.28
CA ALA A 91 -11.75 2.35 -10.41
C ALA A 91 -13.24 1.96 -10.58
N TYR A 92 -13.93 1.71 -9.47
CA TYR A 92 -15.36 1.43 -9.44
C TYR A 92 -16.20 2.60 -9.97
N GLU A 93 -15.97 3.82 -9.47
CA GLU A 93 -16.74 4.99 -9.91
C GLU A 93 -16.54 5.30 -11.40
N LEU A 94 -15.31 5.19 -11.91
CA LEU A 94 -15.00 5.34 -13.33
C LEU A 94 -15.71 4.27 -14.18
N SER A 95 -15.66 3.01 -13.73
CA SER A 95 -16.31 1.88 -14.43
C SER A 95 -17.84 2.03 -14.46
N LYS A 96 -18.41 2.43 -13.33
CA LYS A 96 -19.85 2.68 -13.19
C LYS A 96 -20.32 3.82 -14.10
N ALA A 97 -19.59 4.94 -14.16
CA ALA A 97 -19.90 6.05 -15.04
C ALA A 97 -19.80 5.62 -16.51
N TYR A 98 -18.66 5.04 -16.91
CA TYR A 98 -18.44 4.58 -18.27
C TYR A 98 -19.49 3.56 -18.74
N SER A 99 -19.91 2.64 -17.86
CA SER A 99 -20.91 1.61 -18.21
C SER A 99 -22.28 2.15 -18.53
N LYS A 100 -22.63 3.35 -18.01
CA LYS A 100 -23.89 4.05 -18.28
C LYS A 100 -23.90 4.80 -19.60
N GLU A 101 -22.74 5.22 -20.07
CA GLU A 101 -22.59 6.05 -21.28
C GLU A 101 -22.25 5.22 -22.51
N ARG A 102 -21.38 4.23 -22.35
CA ARG A 102 -20.89 3.40 -23.44
C ARG A 102 -21.96 2.46 -23.94
N LYS A 103 -22.21 2.47 -25.26
CA LYS A 103 -23.12 1.54 -25.95
C LYS A 103 -22.33 0.47 -26.73
N ALA A 104 -22.79 -0.74 -26.64
CA ALA A 104 -22.37 -1.88 -27.46
C ALA A 104 -23.54 -2.87 -27.61
N PHE A 105 -23.61 -3.51 -28.78
CA PHE A 105 -24.70 -4.46 -29.09
C PHE A 105 -26.11 -3.88 -28.88
N GLY A 106 -26.28 -2.59 -29.29
CA GLY A 106 -27.58 -1.92 -29.32
C GLY A 106 -28.08 -1.32 -28.00
N LYS A 107 -27.32 -1.40 -26.90
CA LYS A 107 -27.70 -0.85 -25.60
C LYS A 107 -26.49 -0.40 -24.79
N GLU A 108 -26.73 0.36 -23.70
CA GLU A 108 -25.68 0.71 -22.72
C GLU A 108 -25.06 -0.57 -22.15
N ILE A 109 -23.73 -0.58 -21.95
CA ILE A 109 -23.06 -1.80 -21.52
C ILE A 109 -23.45 -2.22 -20.11
N MET A 110 -23.94 -1.32 -19.25
CA MET A 110 -24.49 -1.68 -17.94
C MET A 110 -25.70 -2.63 -18.01
N ASN A 111 -26.40 -2.67 -19.14
CA ASN A 111 -27.56 -3.53 -19.38
C ASN A 111 -27.15 -4.96 -19.87
N HIS A 112 -25.85 -5.22 -19.97
CA HIS A 112 -25.32 -6.57 -20.17
C HIS A 112 -25.02 -7.20 -18.81
N GLN A 113 -25.61 -8.37 -18.53
CA GLN A 113 -25.50 -9.03 -17.22
C GLN A 113 -24.05 -9.23 -16.76
N ALA A 114 -23.14 -9.56 -17.68
CA ALA A 114 -21.72 -9.72 -17.35
C ALA A 114 -21.07 -8.43 -16.81
N ILE A 115 -21.46 -7.27 -17.32
CA ILE A 115 -20.97 -5.96 -16.82
C ILE A 115 -21.65 -5.61 -15.49
N ALA A 116 -22.99 -5.81 -15.41
CA ALA A 116 -23.73 -5.54 -14.18
C ALA A 116 -23.20 -6.36 -12.99
N PHE A 117 -22.83 -7.62 -13.21
CA PHE A 117 -22.27 -8.49 -12.17
C PHE A 117 -20.87 -7.99 -11.72
N LYS A 118 -20.00 -7.62 -12.65
CA LYS A 118 -18.70 -7.02 -12.28
C LYS A 118 -18.87 -5.78 -11.41
N ILE A 119 -19.79 -4.88 -11.75
CA ILE A 119 -20.06 -3.67 -10.95
C ILE A 119 -20.61 -4.04 -9.56
N ALA A 120 -21.47 -5.06 -9.45
CA ALA A 120 -22.00 -5.52 -8.17
C ALA A 120 -20.91 -6.15 -7.28
N GLU A 121 -20.03 -6.96 -7.85
CA GLU A 121 -18.87 -7.54 -7.15
C GLU A 121 -17.91 -6.47 -6.67
N MET A 122 -17.58 -5.49 -7.53
CA MET A 122 -16.74 -4.33 -7.16
C MET A 122 -17.33 -3.59 -5.95
N ALA A 123 -18.64 -3.27 -6.00
CA ALA A 123 -19.31 -2.57 -4.90
C ALA A 123 -19.25 -3.35 -3.58
N THR A 124 -19.50 -4.66 -3.63
CA THR A 124 -19.51 -5.54 -2.46
C THR A 124 -18.11 -5.65 -1.82
N ASP A 125 -17.10 -5.93 -2.64
CA ASP A 125 -15.72 -6.10 -2.15
C ASP A 125 -15.13 -4.80 -1.60
N ILE A 126 -15.45 -3.65 -2.22
CA ILE A 126 -15.02 -2.33 -1.74
C ILE A 126 -15.65 -2.01 -0.38
N GLU A 127 -16.92 -2.35 -0.18
CA GLU A 127 -17.57 -2.14 1.12
C GLU A 127 -16.98 -3.05 2.20
N ALA A 128 -16.72 -4.31 1.89
CA ALA A 128 -16.03 -5.21 2.82
C ALA A 128 -14.61 -4.71 3.16
N ALA A 129 -13.85 -4.23 2.17
CA ALA A 129 -12.54 -3.62 2.39
C ALA A 129 -12.63 -2.38 3.27
N ARG A 130 -13.62 -1.51 3.04
CA ARG A 130 -13.88 -0.30 3.83
C ARG A 130 -14.10 -0.62 5.32
N LEU A 131 -14.95 -1.60 5.59
CA LEU A 131 -15.24 -2.04 6.97
C LEU A 131 -13.99 -2.56 7.67
N LEU A 132 -13.14 -3.33 6.98
CA LEU A 132 -11.87 -3.80 7.55
C LEU A 132 -10.89 -2.65 7.83
N VAL A 133 -10.77 -1.69 6.91
CA VAL A 133 -9.89 -0.51 7.07
C VAL A 133 -10.35 0.34 8.25
N TYR A 134 -11.64 0.64 8.33
CA TYR A 134 -12.19 1.46 9.42
C TYR A 134 -12.11 0.76 10.77
N ARG A 135 -12.32 -0.56 10.82
CA ARG A 135 -12.10 -1.35 12.03
C ARG A 135 -10.66 -1.22 12.52
N ALA A 136 -9.68 -1.41 11.62
CA ALA A 136 -8.28 -1.32 11.99
C ALA A 136 -7.88 0.09 12.47
N ALA A 137 -8.41 1.14 11.83
CA ALA A 137 -8.21 2.52 12.26
C ALA A 137 -8.83 2.78 13.64
N ALA A 138 -10.07 2.35 13.88
CA ALA A 138 -10.75 2.48 15.16
C ALA A 138 -10.05 1.70 16.29
N ASP A 139 -9.48 0.53 16.00
CA ASP A 139 -8.66 -0.22 16.96
C ASP A 139 -7.43 0.59 17.38
N LYS A 140 -6.74 1.20 16.41
CA LYS A 140 -5.57 2.05 16.66
C LYS A 140 -5.94 3.29 17.47
N ASP A 141 -7.00 4.00 17.11
CA ASP A 141 -7.44 5.23 17.78
C ASP A 141 -7.87 4.96 19.23
N ALA A 142 -8.46 3.80 19.48
CA ALA A 142 -8.84 3.35 20.82
C ALA A 142 -7.67 2.76 21.64
N GLY A 143 -6.44 2.77 21.12
CA GLY A 143 -5.27 2.21 21.80
C GLY A 143 -5.29 0.68 21.94
N ARG A 144 -6.18 -0.01 21.21
CA ARG A 144 -6.22 -1.49 21.16
C ARG A 144 -5.10 -2.04 20.31
N ASN A 145 -4.82 -3.35 20.44
CA ASN A 145 -3.91 -4.02 19.52
C ASN A 145 -4.56 -4.11 18.14
N TYR A 146 -3.90 -3.52 17.14
CA TYR A 146 -4.36 -3.47 15.74
C TYR A 146 -3.46 -4.24 14.76
N ASP A 147 -2.52 -5.04 15.25
CA ASP A 147 -1.58 -5.77 14.38
C ASP A 147 -2.31 -6.72 13.43
N THR A 148 -3.29 -7.46 13.98
CA THR A 148 -4.07 -8.43 13.19
C THR A 148 -5.09 -7.72 12.29
N SER A 149 -5.88 -6.78 12.83
CA SER A 149 -6.87 -6.05 12.04
C SER A 149 -6.23 -5.20 10.94
N GLY A 150 -5.08 -4.57 11.22
CA GLY A 150 -4.29 -3.83 10.22
C GLY A 150 -3.74 -4.73 9.11
N ALA A 151 -3.23 -5.91 9.47
CA ALA A 151 -2.74 -6.89 8.49
C ALA A 151 -3.88 -7.46 7.62
N MET A 152 -5.05 -7.76 8.21
CA MET A 152 -6.24 -8.21 7.49
C MET A 152 -6.74 -7.12 6.54
N ALA A 153 -6.83 -5.88 6.99
CA ALA A 153 -7.25 -4.75 6.18
C ALA A 153 -6.31 -4.54 4.98
N LYS A 154 -4.99 -4.56 5.21
CA LYS A 154 -3.98 -4.38 4.15
C LYS A 154 -4.02 -5.51 3.13
N LEU A 155 -4.08 -6.76 3.59
CA LEU A 155 -4.17 -7.93 2.71
C LEU A 155 -5.41 -7.83 1.83
N PHE A 156 -6.59 -7.69 2.44
CA PHE A 156 -7.86 -7.71 1.71
C PHE A 156 -7.99 -6.52 0.75
N ALA A 157 -7.74 -5.30 1.23
CA ALA A 157 -7.89 -4.10 0.41
C ALA A 157 -6.93 -4.09 -0.80
N SER A 158 -5.68 -4.58 -0.65
CA SER A 158 -4.73 -4.65 -1.76
C SER A 158 -5.11 -5.69 -2.81
N GLU A 159 -5.66 -6.83 -2.41
CA GLU A 159 -6.18 -7.85 -3.33
C GLU A 159 -7.44 -7.35 -4.07
N VAL A 160 -8.34 -6.68 -3.37
CA VAL A 160 -9.53 -6.02 -3.94
C VAL A 160 -9.11 -4.95 -4.96
N ALA A 161 -8.16 -4.08 -4.60
CA ALA A 161 -7.67 -3.05 -5.50
C ALA A 161 -7.08 -3.63 -6.79
N MET A 162 -6.24 -4.65 -6.69
CA MET A 162 -5.64 -5.27 -7.87
C MET A 162 -6.68 -5.93 -8.76
N ARG A 163 -7.61 -6.71 -8.18
CA ARG A 163 -8.68 -7.38 -8.92
C ARG A 163 -9.56 -6.38 -9.67
N HIS A 164 -10.06 -5.37 -8.96
CA HIS A 164 -11.05 -4.46 -9.53
C HIS A 164 -10.47 -3.39 -10.45
N THR A 165 -9.20 -3.05 -10.32
CA THR A 165 -8.54 -2.19 -11.32
C THR A 165 -8.31 -2.93 -12.65
N ILE A 166 -8.02 -4.24 -12.62
CA ILE A 166 -7.98 -5.08 -13.83
C ILE A 166 -9.37 -5.14 -14.49
N GLU A 167 -10.42 -5.37 -13.69
CA GLU A 167 -11.79 -5.39 -14.20
C GLU A 167 -12.23 -4.03 -14.74
N ALA A 168 -11.76 -2.91 -14.15
CA ALA A 168 -12.04 -1.59 -14.67
C ALA A 168 -11.45 -1.38 -16.08
N VAL A 169 -10.21 -1.82 -16.30
CA VAL A 169 -9.60 -1.80 -17.64
C VAL A 169 -10.44 -2.65 -18.60
N GLN A 170 -10.86 -3.84 -18.18
CA GLN A 170 -11.69 -4.74 -19.01
C GLN A 170 -13.06 -4.14 -19.35
N ILE A 171 -13.73 -3.48 -18.40
CA ILE A 171 -15.01 -2.80 -18.63
C ILE A 171 -14.88 -1.67 -19.66
N HIS A 172 -13.76 -0.94 -19.65
CA HIS A 172 -13.49 0.11 -20.63
C HIS A 172 -13.05 -0.44 -21.99
N GLY A 173 -12.65 -1.72 -22.07
CA GLY A 173 -12.16 -2.32 -23.30
C GLY A 173 -10.93 -1.62 -23.86
N GLY A 174 -10.87 -1.37 -25.17
CA GLY A 174 -9.74 -0.66 -25.81
C GLY A 174 -9.45 0.70 -25.21
N TYR A 175 -10.47 1.43 -24.77
CA TYR A 175 -10.30 2.71 -24.09
C TYR A 175 -9.66 2.58 -22.69
N GLY A 176 -9.83 1.45 -22.02
CA GLY A 176 -9.13 1.18 -20.76
C GLY A 176 -7.61 0.98 -20.91
N TYR A 177 -7.13 0.78 -22.12
CA TYR A 177 -5.72 0.52 -22.42
C TYR A 177 -4.94 1.77 -22.87
N VAL A 178 -5.63 2.90 -23.05
CA VAL A 178 -5.00 4.17 -23.45
C VAL A 178 -4.94 5.13 -22.26
N LYS A 179 -3.89 5.96 -22.22
CA LYS A 179 -3.55 6.82 -21.07
C LYS A 179 -4.54 7.95 -20.80
N GLU A 180 -5.40 8.29 -21.74
CA GLU A 180 -6.47 9.26 -21.58
C GLU A 180 -7.53 8.81 -20.57
N TYR A 181 -7.66 7.51 -20.38
CA TYR A 181 -8.56 6.91 -19.39
C TYR A 181 -7.75 6.42 -18.18
N HIS A 182 -8.03 6.99 -17.03
CA HIS A 182 -7.21 6.79 -15.82
C HIS A 182 -7.25 5.37 -15.23
N VAL A 183 -8.08 4.46 -15.73
CA VAL A 183 -8.19 3.09 -15.19
C VAL A 183 -6.91 2.29 -15.38
N GLU A 184 -6.14 2.52 -16.48
CA GLU A 184 -4.85 1.87 -16.69
C GLU A 184 -3.82 2.30 -15.63
N ARG A 185 -3.84 3.59 -15.25
CA ARG A 185 -2.97 4.13 -14.19
C ARG A 185 -3.34 3.55 -12.84
N LEU A 186 -4.62 3.46 -12.51
CA LEU A 186 -5.09 2.86 -11.26
C LEU A 186 -4.65 1.40 -11.13
N MET A 187 -4.65 0.64 -12.23
CA MET A 187 -4.15 -0.75 -12.24
C MET A 187 -2.65 -0.81 -11.94
N ARG A 188 -1.84 0.06 -12.55
CA ARG A 188 -0.40 0.14 -12.28
C ARG A 188 -0.12 0.58 -10.84
N ASP A 189 -0.87 1.55 -10.34
CA ASP A 189 -0.74 2.07 -8.98
C ASP A 189 -1.18 1.06 -7.92
N ALA A 190 -2.21 0.24 -8.21
CA ALA A 190 -2.71 -0.77 -7.29
C ALA A 190 -1.65 -1.84 -6.95
N LYS A 191 -0.80 -2.20 -7.93
CA LYS A 191 0.16 -3.32 -7.76
C LYS A 191 1.09 -3.14 -6.59
N ILE A 192 1.59 -1.94 -6.34
CA ILE A 192 2.54 -1.70 -5.25
C ILE A 192 1.91 -1.94 -3.87
N THR A 193 0.58 -1.80 -3.73
CA THR A 193 -0.12 -2.00 -2.45
C THR A 193 -0.05 -3.44 -1.96
N GLN A 194 0.22 -4.41 -2.83
CA GLN A 194 0.48 -5.80 -2.47
C GLN A 194 1.93 -6.04 -2.02
N ILE A 195 2.85 -5.09 -2.26
CA ILE A 195 4.30 -5.28 -2.09
C ILE A 195 4.85 -4.53 -0.89
N TYR A 196 4.71 -3.20 -0.86
CA TYR A 196 5.32 -2.40 0.21
C TYR A 196 4.56 -2.47 1.53
N GLU A 197 5.18 -1.97 2.61
CA GLU A 197 4.69 -2.07 4.00
C GLU A 197 4.41 -3.54 4.43
N GLY A 198 5.20 -4.44 3.86
CA GLY A 198 5.08 -5.89 4.00
C GLY A 198 4.19 -6.50 2.92
N THR A 199 4.73 -7.46 2.17
CA THR A 199 4.00 -8.12 1.08
C THR A 199 2.74 -8.84 1.56
N SER A 200 1.85 -9.24 0.63
CA SER A 200 0.66 -10.06 0.97
C SER A 200 1.04 -11.30 1.78
N GLU A 201 2.20 -11.93 1.49
CA GLU A 201 2.71 -13.10 2.23
C GLU A 201 3.08 -12.72 3.67
N VAL A 202 3.73 -11.57 3.86
CA VAL A 202 4.06 -11.05 5.21
C VAL A 202 2.78 -10.77 6.01
N GLN A 203 1.73 -10.23 5.39
CA GLN A 203 0.45 -10.05 6.08
C GLN A 203 -0.14 -11.38 6.52
N LYS A 204 -0.11 -12.41 5.66
CA LYS A 204 -0.55 -13.77 6.01
C LYS A 204 0.23 -14.34 7.19
N ILE A 205 1.55 -14.12 7.24
CA ILE A 205 2.40 -14.54 8.38
C ILE A 205 1.97 -13.82 9.66
N VAL A 206 1.73 -12.51 9.61
CA VAL A 206 1.29 -11.74 10.79
C VAL A 206 -0.08 -12.23 11.28
N ILE A 207 -1.02 -12.42 10.38
CA ILE A 207 -2.38 -12.91 10.70
C ILE A 207 -2.29 -14.31 11.32
N SER A 208 -1.62 -15.26 10.65
CA SER A 208 -1.55 -16.64 11.12
C SER A 208 -0.91 -16.77 12.50
N ARG A 209 0.17 -16.02 12.76
CA ARG A 209 0.85 -16.00 14.07
C ARG A 209 -0.06 -15.51 15.20
N ASN A 210 -1.01 -14.64 14.89
CA ASN A 210 -1.90 -14.09 15.92
C ASN A 210 -3.17 -14.92 16.10
N VAL A 211 -3.76 -15.46 15.03
CA VAL A 211 -4.98 -16.26 15.12
C VAL A 211 -4.73 -17.71 15.54
N LEU A 212 -3.49 -18.20 15.44
CA LEU A 212 -3.08 -19.54 15.86
C LEU A 212 -2.37 -19.54 17.25
N LYS A 213 -2.31 -18.38 17.91
CA LYS A 213 -1.88 -18.35 19.34
C LYS A 213 -3.05 -18.78 20.20
N ASP A 214 -2.80 -19.77 21.04
CA ASP A 214 -3.67 -20.19 22.14
C ASP A 214 -3.72 -19.08 23.23
#